data_7694e039285f3fd7abae56a595942e44
#
_entry.id   7694e039285f3fd7abae56a595942e44
#
_cell.length_a   1.000
_cell.length_b   1.000
_cell.length_c   1.000
_cell.angle_alpha   90.00
_cell.angle_beta   90.00
_cell.angle_gamma   90.00
#
_symmetry.space_group_name_H-M   'P 1'
#
loop_
_entity.id
_entity.type
_entity.pdbx_description
1 polymer ?
#
loop_
_entity_poly.entity_id
_entity_poly.type
_entity_poly.pdbx_seq_one_letter_code
_entity_poly.pdbx_strand_id
1 'polypeptide(L)'
;MAVSPRTVLGVILPLAAAAGSVWLALFHVAPGVDLAAMARGVVGPATWPKAMLLCAALAAALLALVRLLEAFALRAPPAPDGGTDYHEGRSIGAVALLVGYGIAIPLVGIAWSTPVFIAGWLLLGGVRQPLTVGLVSILGTIGVLYFFVKLSVMPLDRGKGAFEQATLALYRLLGIY
;
A
#
# COMPACT_ATOMS: atom_id res chain seq x y z
N MET A 1 31.47 21.89 6.99
CA MET A 1 31.09 20.60 6.34
C MET A 1 29.71 20.81 5.71
N ALA A 2 29.61 20.90 4.41
CA ALA A 2 28.34 21.08 3.71
C ALA A 2 27.68 19.69 3.56
N VAL A 3 26.52 19.51 4.23
CA VAL A 3 25.71 18.31 4.05
C VAL A 3 25.16 18.35 2.62
N SER A 4 25.30 17.26 1.87
CA SER A 4 24.84 17.24 0.47
C SER A 4 23.33 17.42 0.41
N PRO A 5 22.80 18.18 -0.57
CA PRO A 5 21.34 18.37 -0.70
C PRO A 5 20.57 17.05 -0.87
N ARG A 6 21.20 16.02 -1.44
CA ARG A 6 20.62 14.66 -1.56
C ARG A 6 20.45 13.97 -0.23
N THR A 7 21.40 14.13 0.70
CA THR A 7 21.30 13.56 2.06
C THR A 7 20.20 14.25 2.85
N VAL A 8 20.08 15.58 2.73
CA VAL A 8 19.02 16.37 3.38
C VAL A 8 17.64 15.94 2.88
N LEU A 9 17.47 15.82 1.56
CA LEU A 9 16.22 15.39 0.95
C LEU A 9 15.84 13.95 1.35
N GLY A 10 16.83 13.06 1.44
CA GLY A 10 16.66 11.65 1.85
C GLY A 10 16.16 11.48 3.29
N VAL A 11 16.33 12.49 4.15
CA VAL A 11 15.81 12.50 5.54
C VAL A 11 14.51 13.28 5.65
N ILE A 12 14.42 14.44 5.00
CA ILE A 12 13.25 15.31 5.11
C ILE A 12 12.00 14.67 4.50
N LEU A 13 12.14 14.00 3.36
CA LEU A 13 11.00 13.40 2.65
C LEU A 13 10.30 12.30 3.47
N PRO A 14 11.00 11.32 4.06
CA PRO A 14 10.37 10.34 4.94
C PRO A 14 9.78 10.97 6.21
N LEU A 15 10.43 12.00 6.80
CA LEU A 15 9.88 12.70 7.96
C LEU A 15 8.59 13.45 7.62
N ALA A 16 8.54 14.10 6.47
CA ALA A 16 7.32 14.75 5.99
C ALA A 16 6.20 13.73 5.71
N ALA A 17 6.54 12.58 5.14
CA ALA A 17 5.59 11.50 4.92
C ALA A 17 5.07 10.92 6.24
N ALA A 18 5.93 10.72 7.23
CA ALA A 18 5.53 10.27 8.57
C ALA A 18 4.59 11.27 9.24
N ALA A 19 4.96 12.55 9.27
CA ALA A 19 4.15 13.62 9.84
C ALA A 19 2.80 13.77 9.13
N GLY A 20 2.78 13.72 7.80
CA GLY A 20 1.56 13.75 6.99
C GLY A 20 0.64 12.57 7.25
N SER A 21 1.19 11.37 7.39
CA SER A 21 0.42 10.16 7.70
C SER A 21 -0.21 10.23 9.09
N VAL A 22 0.53 10.71 10.09
CA VAL A 22 -0.01 10.92 11.44
C VAL A 22 -1.09 12.00 11.43
N TRP A 23 -0.86 13.11 10.75
CA TRP A 23 -1.83 14.18 10.63
C TRP A 23 -3.14 13.72 9.97
N LEU A 24 -3.05 12.97 8.87
CA LEU A 24 -4.20 12.36 8.21
C LEU A 24 -4.95 11.39 9.13
N ALA A 25 -4.22 10.54 9.87
CA ALA A 25 -4.82 9.58 10.79
C ALA A 25 -5.58 10.26 11.93
N LEU A 26 -5.08 11.39 12.44
CA LEU A 26 -5.67 12.08 13.59
C LEU A 26 -6.81 13.02 13.20
N PHE A 27 -6.68 13.74 12.09
CA PHE A 27 -7.58 14.85 11.76
C PHE A 27 -8.55 14.58 10.59
N HIS A 28 -8.21 13.68 9.66
CA HIS A 28 -9.02 13.45 8.47
C HIS A 28 -9.73 12.10 8.44
N VAL A 29 -9.17 11.07 9.07
CA VAL A 29 -9.81 9.76 9.11
C VAL A 29 -10.78 9.71 10.28
N ALA A 30 -12.06 9.95 10.00
CA ALA A 30 -13.18 9.92 10.94
C ALA A 30 -12.88 10.64 12.27
N PRO A 31 -12.92 11.99 12.28
CA PRO A 31 -12.87 12.75 13.52
C PRO A 31 -14.11 12.36 14.35
N GLY A 32 -13.90 11.79 15.52
CA GLY A 32 -14.99 11.36 16.41
C GLY A 32 -15.10 9.85 16.65
N VAL A 33 -14.21 9.02 16.12
CA VAL A 33 -14.15 7.60 16.53
C VAL A 33 -13.55 7.52 17.92
N ASP A 34 -14.42 7.20 18.84
CA ASP A 34 -14.16 7.09 20.27
C ASP A 34 -13.06 6.04 20.55
N LEU A 35 -11.93 6.46 21.08
CA LEU A 35 -10.88 5.57 21.60
C LEU A 35 -11.47 4.57 22.62
N ALA A 36 -12.57 4.95 23.30
CA ALA A 36 -13.31 4.10 24.19
C ALA A 36 -14.07 2.96 23.47
N ALA A 37 -14.42 3.10 22.20
CA ALA A 37 -14.96 2.03 21.40
C ALA A 37 -13.89 1.01 20.99
N MET A 38 -12.65 1.46 20.71
CA MET A 38 -11.50 0.58 20.51
C MET A 38 -11.16 -0.23 21.77
N ALA A 39 -11.24 0.37 22.95
CA ALA A 39 -11.00 -0.31 24.22
C ALA A 39 -12.04 -1.41 24.52
N ARG A 40 -13.21 -1.35 23.89
CA ARG A 40 -14.28 -2.34 24.00
C ARG A 40 -14.24 -3.44 22.93
N GLY A 41 -13.19 -3.50 22.12
CA GLY A 41 -13.02 -4.51 21.07
C GLY A 41 -13.92 -4.34 19.84
N VAL A 42 -14.61 -3.20 19.72
CA VAL A 42 -15.44 -2.90 18.54
C VAL A 42 -14.56 -2.26 17.48
N VAL A 43 -14.18 -3.05 16.48
CA VAL A 43 -13.41 -2.58 15.32
C VAL A 43 -14.33 -1.79 14.39
N GLY A 44 -14.28 -0.46 14.49
CA GLY A 44 -15.05 0.41 13.60
C GLY A 44 -14.43 0.53 12.21
N PRO A 45 -15.21 0.98 11.19
CA PRO A 45 -14.73 1.10 9.80
C PRO A 45 -13.54 2.05 9.65
N ALA A 46 -13.35 2.99 10.57
CA ALA A 46 -12.21 3.91 10.57
C ALA A 46 -10.93 3.33 11.20
N THR A 47 -11.00 2.19 11.87
CA THR A 47 -9.85 1.59 12.57
C THR A 47 -8.77 1.13 11.60
N TRP A 48 -9.18 0.48 10.51
CA TRP A 48 -8.26 -0.01 9.49
C TRP A 48 -7.49 1.12 8.79
N PRO A 49 -8.13 2.18 8.24
CA PRO A 49 -7.42 3.30 7.66
C PRO A 49 -6.45 3.97 8.64
N LYS A 50 -6.84 4.14 9.91
CA LYS A 50 -5.96 4.69 10.94
C LYS A 50 -4.76 3.78 11.23
N ALA A 51 -4.99 2.48 11.38
CA ALA A 51 -3.91 1.52 11.61
C ALA A 51 -2.91 1.53 10.44
N MET A 52 -3.39 1.54 9.19
CA MET A 52 -2.53 1.59 8.01
C MET A 52 -1.72 2.88 7.92
N LEU A 53 -2.32 4.05 8.22
CA LEU A 53 -1.61 5.31 8.27
C LEU A 53 -0.56 5.36 9.38
N LEU A 54 -0.84 4.78 10.54
CA LEU A 54 0.12 4.68 11.64
C LEU A 54 1.27 3.72 11.29
N CYS A 55 0.99 2.59 10.66
CA CYS A 55 2.03 1.69 10.15
C CYS A 55 2.90 2.37 9.07
N ALA A 56 2.30 3.14 8.18
CA ALA A 56 3.02 3.91 7.17
C ALA A 56 3.90 5.00 7.82
N ALA A 57 3.38 5.68 8.84
CA ALA A 57 4.13 6.67 9.61
C ALA A 57 5.33 6.03 10.33
N LEU A 58 5.13 4.87 10.95
CA LEU A 58 6.20 4.12 11.61
C LEU A 58 7.28 3.69 10.61
N ALA A 59 6.89 3.12 9.48
CA ALA A 59 7.83 2.72 8.43
C ALA A 59 8.63 3.91 7.89
N ALA A 60 7.98 5.04 7.64
CA ALA A 60 8.63 6.27 7.20
C ALA A 60 9.57 6.85 8.26
N ALA A 61 9.19 6.80 9.54
CA ALA A 61 10.05 7.23 10.65
C ALA A 61 11.28 6.33 10.80
N LEU A 62 11.12 5.01 10.68
CA LEU A 62 12.23 4.06 10.68
C LEU A 62 13.18 4.30 9.51
N LEU A 63 12.66 4.55 8.33
CA LEU A 63 13.49 4.88 7.17
C LEU A 63 14.26 6.19 7.40
N ALA A 64 13.61 7.22 7.94
CA ALA A 64 14.29 8.47 8.29
C ALA A 64 15.41 8.25 9.31
N LEU A 65 15.15 7.42 10.33
CA LEU A 65 16.13 7.08 11.35
C LEU A 65 17.34 6.36 10.74
N VAL A 66 17.11 5.36 9.87
CA VAL A 66 18.19 4.65 9.18
C VAL A 66 19.04 5.63 8.36
N ARG A 67 18.39 6.51 7.58
CA ARG A 67 19.09 7.55 6.79
C ARG A 67 19.86 8.53 7.66
N LEU A 68 19.33 8.87 8.82
CA LEU A 68 20.03 9.71 9.80
C LEU A 68 21.25 9.00 10.36
N LEU A 69 21.12 7.75 10.78
CA LEU A 69 22.22 6.95 11.29
C LEU A 69 23.30 6.76 10.22
N GLU A 70 22.93 6.49 8.97
CA GLU A 70 23.86 6.46 7.83
C GLU A 70 24.60 7.79 7.68
N ALA A 71 23.91 8.92 7.77
CA ALA A 71 24.50 10.26 7.66
C ALA A 71 25.48 10.57 8.81
N PHE A 72 25.21 10.07 10.02
CA PHE A 72 26.11 10.25 11.18
C PHE A 72 27.21 9.18 11.23
N ALA A 73 26.92 7.95 10.77
CA ALA A 73 27.89 6.86 10.74
C ALA A 73 28.89 6.98 9.59
N LEU A 74 28.69 7.91 8.66
CA LEU A 74 29.53 8.17 7.48
C LEU A 74 30.92 8.73 7.79
N ARG A 75 31.58 8.11 8.78
CA ARG A 75 33.04 7.94 8.79
C ARG A 75 33.48 6.61 8.13
N ALA A 76 32.55 5.78 7.71
CA ALA A 76 32.90 4.62 6.88
C ALA A 76 33.14 5.08 5.44
N PRO A 77 34.20 4.56 4.76
CA PRO A 77 34.42 4.83 3.34
C PRO A 77 33.14 4.46 2.58
N PRO A 78 32.77 5.22 1.53
CA PRO A 78 31.62 4.87 0.73
C PRO A 78 31.81 3.42 0.26
N ALA A 79 30.81 2.58 0.52
CA ALA A 79 30.75 1.27 -0.10
C ALA A 79 30.91 1.50 -1.60
N PRO A 80 31.78 0.70 -2.29
CA PRO A 80 31.96 0.85 -3.72
C PRO A 80 30.57 0.87 -4.34
N ASP A 81 30.32 1.87 -5.18
CA ASP A 81 29.07 2.06 -5.91
C ASP A 81 28.71 0.74 -6.62
N GLY A 82 28.14 -0.18 -5.88
CA GLY A 82 27.36 -1.26 -6.46
C GLY A 82 26.18 -0.55 -7.07
N GLY A 83 26.33 -0.15 -8.32
CA GLY A 83 25.33 0.58 -9.07
C GLY A 83 24.00 -0.13 -8.96
N THR A 84 23.22 0.25 -7.97
CA THR A 84 21.79 0.07 -8.04
C THR A 84 21.38 1.00 -9.17
N ASP A 85 21.34 0.46 -10.40
CA ASP A 85 20.70 1.09 -11.52
C ASP A 85 19.28 1.43 -11.05
N TYR A 86 19.16 2.66 -10.52
CA TYR A 86 17.89 3.18 -10.04
C TYR A 86 17.08 3.42 -11.31
N HIS A 87 16.30 2.41 -11.66
CA HIS A 87 15.43 2.50 -12.83
C HIS A 87 14.28 3.46 -12.49
N GLU A 88 14.51 4.75 -12.68
CA GLU A 88 13.50 5.81 -12.48
C GLU A 88 12.17 5.43 -13.13
N GLY A 89 12.21 4.82 -14.30
CA GLY A 89 11.04 4.31 -15.00
C GLY A 89 10.24 3.27 -14.21
N ARG A 90 10.89 2.42 -13.40
CA ARG A 90 10.17 1.46 -12.54
C ARG A 90 9.48 2.15 -11.39
N SER A 91 10.10 3.15 -10.80
CA SER A 91 9.51 3.94 -9.71
C SER A 91 8.30 4.72 -10.19
N ILE A 92 8.40 5.37 -11.34
CA ILE A 92 7.28 6.07 -11.98
C ILE A 92 6.15 5.08 -12.33
N GLY A 93 6.50 3.93 -12.90
CA GLY A 93 5.55 2.85 -13.20
C GLY A 93 4.82 2.34 -11.96
N ALA A 94 5.52 2.18 -10.84
CA ALA A 94 4.93 1.76 -9.56
C ALA A 94 3.93 2.79 -9.02
N VAL A 95 4.26 4.08 -9.07
CA VAL A 95 3.36 5.16 -8.66
C VAL A 95 2.15 5.23 -9.59
N ALA A 96 2.35 5.17 -10.90
CA ALA A 96 1.26 5.17 -11.88
C ALA A 96 0.32 3.97 -11.68
N LEU A 97 0.86 2.79 -11.42
CA LEU A 97 0.09 1.57 -11.13
C LEU A 97 -0.74 1.73 -9.86
N LEU A 98 -0.17 2.30 -8.80
CA LEU A 98 -0.85 2.54 -7.53
C LEU A 98 -2.02 3.54 -7.69
N VAL A 99 -1.76 4.66 -8.38
CA VAL A 99 -2.77 5.68 -8.65
C VAL A 99 -3.88 5.09 -9.55
N GLY A 100 -3.50 4.38 -10.60
CA GLY A 100 -4.43 3.70 -11.49
C GLY A 100 -5.31 2.68 -10.77
N TYR A 101 -4.75 1.91 -9.85
CA TYR A 101 -5.49 0.98 -9.00
C TYR A 101 -6.52 1.72 -8.12
N GLY A 102 -6.11 2.82 -7.46
CA GLY A 102 -7.02 3.63 -6.64
C GLY A 102 -8.20 4.19 -7.43
N ILE A 103 -7.98 4.61 -8.68
CA ILE A 103 -9.03 5.09 -9.59
C ILE A 103 -9.92 3.93 -10.09
N ALA A 104 -9.33 2.75 -10.32
CA ALA A 104 -10.06 1.60 -10.83
C ALA A 104 -11.04 1.00 -9.81
N ILE A 105 -10.71 1.01 -8.52
CA ILE A 105 -11.55 0.42 -7.46
C ILE A 105 -13.00 0.87 -7.52
N PRO A 106 -13.35 2.17 -7.52
CA PRO A 106 -14.74 2.61 -7.53
C PRO A 106 -15.46 2.37 -8.86
N LEU A 107 -14.74 2.11 -9.94
CA LEU A 107 -15.30 1.88 -11.27
C LEU A 107 -15.52 0.38 -11.56
N VAL A 108 -14.50 -0.40 -11.34
CA VAL A 108 -14.42 -1.81 -11.72
C VAL A 108 -14.64 -2.74 -10.52
N GLY A 109 -14.38 -2.24 -9.32
CA GLY A 109 -14.43 -3.02 -8.08
C GLY A 109 -13.10 -3.66 -7.72
N ILE A 110 -12.93 -4.00 -6.44
CA ILE A 110 -11.69 -4.60 -5.93
C ILE A 110 -11.43 -5.97 -6.57
N ALA A 111 -12.48 -6.77 -6.78
CA ALA A 111 -12.34 -8.13 -7.31
C ALA A 111 -11.65 -8.18 -8.68
N TRP A 112 -11.83 -7.16 -9.51
CA TRP A 112 -11.28 -7.11 -10.88
C TRP A 112 -10.03 -6.24 -10.98
N SER A 113 -9.93 -5.18 -10.19
CA SER A 113 -8.76 -4.31 -10.20
C SER A 113 -7.55 -4.94 -9.50
N THR A 114 -7.77 -5.75 -8.46
CA THR A 114 -6.68 -6.37 -7.69
C THR A 114 -5.81 -7.33 -8.50
N PRO A 115 -6.35 -8.26 -9.33
CA PRO A 115 -5.49 -9.15 -10.11
C PRO A 115 -4.66 -8.39 -11.14
N VAL A 116 -5.20 -7.32 -11.73
CA VAL A 116 -4.45 -6.45 -12.65
C VAL A 116 -3.34 -5.71 -11.93
N PHE A 117 -3.61 -5.21 -10.72
CA PHE A 117 -2.62 -4.55 -9.88
C PHE A 117 -1.48 -5.50 -9.49
N ILE A 118 -1.80 -6.71 -9.00
CA ILE A 118 -0.77 -7.71 -8.64
C ILE A 118 0.06 -8.10 -9.86
N ALA A 119 -0.59 -8.34 -11.01
CA ALA A 119 0.12 -8.66 -12.24
C ALA A 119 1.06 -7.53 -12.67
N GLY A 120 0.59 -6.30 -12.66
CA GLY A 120 1.39 -5.11 -12.97
C GLY A 120 2.58 -4.96 -12.03
N TRP A 121 2.37 -5.20 -10.73
CA TRP A 121 3.44 -5.15 -9.73
C TRP A 121 4.52 -6.21 -9.96
N LEU A 122 4.10 -7.46 -10.27
CA LEU A 122 5.02 -8.54 -10.58
C LEU A 122 5.83 -8.25 -11.85
N LEU A 123 5.20 -7.71 -12.88
CA LEU A 123 5.87 -7.33 -14.13
C LEU A 123 6.88 -6.19 -13.91
N LEU A 124 6.53 -5.18 -13.13
CA LEU A 124 7.45 -4.11 -12.71
C LEU A 124 8.63 -4.66 -11.90
N GLY A 125 8.37 -5.67 -11.05
CA GLY A 125 9.40 -6.40 -10.30
C GLY A 125 10.30 -7.29 -11.17
N GLY A 126 10.00 -7.42 -12.48
CA GLY A 126 10.80 -8.20 -13.43
C GLY A 126 10.38 -9.67 -13.56
N VAL A 127 9.29 -10.10 -12.93
CA VAL A 127 8.73 -11.45 -13.09
C VAL A 127 8.03 -11.52 -14.44
N ARG A 128 8.60 -12.26 -15.40
CA ARG A 128 8.09 -12.35 -16.78
C ARG A 128 7.44 -13.70 -17.13
N GLN A 129 7.39 -14.62 -16.18
CA GLN A 129 6.75 -15.93 -16.40
C GLN A 129 5.23 -15.78 -16.37
N PRO A 130 4.51 -15.96 -17.48
CA PRO A 130 3.08 -15.67 -17.56
C PRO A 130 2.23 -16.55 -16.63
N LEU A 131 2.64 -17.81 -16.45
CA LEU A 131 1.97 -18.74 -15.54
C LEU A 131 2.10 -18.27 -14.07
N THR A 132 3.29 -17.87 -13.65
CA THR A 132 3.54 -17.36 -12.29
C THR A 132 2.76 -16.07 -12.05
N VAL A 133 2.82 -15.13 -12.99
CA VAL A 133 2.08 -13.87 -12.89
C VAL A 133 0.58 -14.13 -12.79
N GLY A 134 0.02 -15.00 -13.64
CA GLY A 134 -1.40 -15.33 -13.62
C GLY A 134 -1.82 -16.03 -12.33
N LEU A 135 -1.11 -17.07 -11.91
CA LEU A 135 -1.44 -17.81 -10.68
C LEU A 135 -1.35 -16.93 -9.43
N VAL A 136 -0.26 -16.17 -9.27
CA VAL A 136 -0.08 -15.31 -8.10
C VAL A 136 -1.13 -14.20 -8.08
N SER A 137 -1.49 -13.62 -9.23
CA SER A 137 -2.51 -12.58 -9.30
C SER A 137 -3.90 -13.11 -8.93
N ILE A 138 -4.27 -14.29 -9.43
CA ILE A 138 -5.58 -14.91 -9.15
C ILE A 138 -5.64 -15.36 -7.68
N LEU A 139 -4.65 -16.15 -7.24
CA LEU A 139 -4.62 -16.66 -5.86
C LEU A 139 -4.50 -15.52 -4.84
N GLY A 140 -3.67 -14.52 -5.13
CA GLY A 140 -3.55 -13.32 -4.30
C GLY A 140 -4.88 -12.56 -4.19
N THR A 141 -5.59 -12.40 -5.29
CA THR A 141 -6.92 -11.76 -5.29
C THR A 141 -7.93 -12.57 -4.50
N ILE A 142 -7.99 -13.88 -4.68
CA ILE A 142 -8.87 -14.76 -3.91
C ILE A 142 -8.54 -14.63 -2.42
N GLY A 143 -7.26 -14.66 -2.05
CA GLY A 143 -6.82 -14.48 -0.66
C GLY A 143 -7.26 -13.14 -0.06
N VAL A 144 -7.12 -12.05 -0.82
CA VAL A 144 -7.59 -10.71 -0.41
C VAL A 144 -9.11 -10.70 -0.21
N LEU A 145 -9.88 -11.27 -1.15
CA LEU A 145 -11.34 -11.32 -1.04
C LEU A 145 -11.79 -12.15 0.16
N TYR A 146 -11.21 -13.32 0.39
CA TYR A 146 -11.52 -14.13 1.57
C TYR A 146 -11.17 -13.41 2.87
N PHE A 147 -10.00 -12.78 2.94
CA PHE A 147 -9.56 -12.06 4.12
C PHE A 147 -10.49 -10.90 4.46
N PHE A 148 -10.81 -10.05 3.49
CA PHE A 148 -11.61 -8.85 3.77
C PHE A 148 -13.10 -9.14 3.86
N VAL A 149 -13.67 -9.96 2.99
CA VAL A 149 -15.11 -10.19 2.96
C VAL A 149 -15.55 -11.21 3.99
N LYS A 150 -14.84 -12.34 4.09
CA LYS A 150 -15.25 -13.45 4.96
C LYS A 150 -14.69 -13.34 6.38
N LEU A 151 -13.41 -12.95 6.52
CA LEU A 151 -12.76 -12.88 7.82
C LEU A 151 -13.00 -11.53 8.51
N SER A 152 -12.88 -10.43 7.77
CA SER A 152 -13.04 -9.07 8.31
C SER A 152 -14.47 -8.53 8.21
N VAL A 153 -15.38 -9.25 7.52
CA VAL A 153 -16.79 -8.84 7.27
C VAL A 153 -16.87 -7.40 6.73
N MET A 154 -15.88 -7.01 5.93
CA MET A 154 -15.77 -5.65 5.42
C MET A 154 -16.42 -5.58 4.04
N PRO A 155 -17.42 -4.70 3.82
CA PRO A 155 -18.01 -4.54 2.50
C PRO A 155 -16.96 -3.91 1.57
N LEU A 156 -16.50 -4.70 0.60
CA LEU A 156 -15.58 -4.21 -0.43
C LEU A 156 -16.38 -3.59 -1.59
N ASP A 157 -15.75 -2.62 -2.25
CA ASP A 157 -16.32 -1.97 -3.41
C ASP A 157 -16.50 -2.98 -4.55
N ARG A 158 -17.72 -3.12 -5.04
CA ARG A 158 -18.11 -4.12 -6.05
C ARG A 158 -17.97 -3.61 -7.49
N GLY A 159 -17.65 -2.31 -7.62
CA GLY A 159 -17.67 -1.62 -8.90
C GLY A 159 -19.08 -1.19 -9.31
N LYS A 160 -19.23 -0.73 -10.55
CA LYS A 160 -20.49 -0.17 -11.08
C LYS A 160 -21.00 -1.00 -12.25
N GLY A 161 -22.35 -1.08 -12.36
CA GLY A 161 -23.03 -1.69 -13.51
C GLY A 161 -22.72 -3.16 -13.72
N ALA A 162 -22.18 -3.53 -14.88
CA ALA A 162 -21.88 -4.91 -15.22
C ALA A 162 -20.81 -5.55 -14.29
N PHE A 163 -19.87 -4.76 -13.80
CA PHE A 163 -18.84 -5.23 -12.88
C PHE A 163 -19.40 -5.63 -11.52
N GLU A 164 -20.43 -4.92 -11.04
CA GLU A 164 -21.12 -5.27 -9.80
C GLU A 164 -21.78 -6.65 -9.92
N GLN A 165 -22.49 -6.89 -11.02
CA GLN A 165 -23.14 -8.19 -11.26
C GLN A 165 -22.12 -9.33 -11.37
N ALA A 166 -21.03 -9.09 -12.10
CA ALA A 166 -19.94 -10.05 -12.23
C ALA A 166 -19.26 -10.34 -10.88
N THR A 167 -19.07 -9.32 -10.02
CA THR A 167 -18.51 -9.47 -8.67
C THR A 167 -19.44 -10.29 -7.78
N LEU A 168 -20.76 -10.08 -7.85
CA LEU A 168 -21.73 -10.87 -7.10
C LEU A 168 -21.76 -12.34 -7.56
N ALA A 169 -21.67 -12.58 -8.87
CA ALA A 169 -21.56 -13.92 -9.41
C ALA A 169 -20.27 -14.62 -8.92
N LEU A 170 -19.14 -13.91 -8.94
CA LEU A 170 -17.86 -14.40 -8.43
C LEU A 170 -17.94 -14.75 -6.93
N TYR A 171 -18.56 -13.90 -6.13
CA TYR A 171 -18.72 -14.16 -4.68
C TYR A 171 -19.57 -15.37 -4.39
N ARG A 172 -20.64 -15.60 -5.17
CA ARG A 172 -21.45 -16.83 -5.09
C ARG A 172 -20.64 -18.08 -5.46
N LEU A 173 -19.85 -17.98 -6.53
CA LEU A 173 -18.99 -19.09 -6.97
C LEU A 173 -17.92 -19.44 -5.94
N LEU A 174 -17.37 -18.46 -5.27
CA LEU A 174 -16.35 -18.64 -4.23
C LEU A 174 -16.93 -18.99 -2.85
N GLY A 175 -18.25 -19.03 -2.69
CA GLY A 175 -18.90 -19.34 -1.40
C GLY A 175 -18.62 -18.28 -0.32
N ILE A 176 -18.43 -17.04 -0.74
CA ILE A 176 -18.16 -15.92 0.17
C ILE A 176 -19.47 -15.34 0.72
N TYR A 177 -20.57 -15.53 -0.01
CA TYR A 177 -21.94 -15.22 0.36
C TYR A 177 -22.79 -16.48 0.35
#